data_65af78963befcb872d574c8ffc114125
#
_entry.id   65af78963befcb872d574c8ffc114125
#
_cell.length_a   1.000
_cell.length_b   1.000
_cell.length_c   1.000
_cell.angle_alpha   90.00
_cell.angle_beta   90.00
_cell.angle_gamma   90.00
#
_symmetry.space_group_name_H-M   'P 1'
#
loop_
_entity.id
_entity.type
_entity.pdbx_description
1 polymer ?
#
loop_
_entity_poly.entity_id
_entity_poly.type
_entity_poly.pdbx_seq_one_letter_code
_entity_poly.pdbx_strand_id
1 'polypeptide(L)'
;EKKMTAPQWHFAAPTRATEELYDCQVDPQNLRNLADSRKHQAILNRLRAAHRKHIRDTVDLGFLPESEAWEMFSEKTGWELGQGGKVNIATVQKAAAQVGTANEKTFVKNLKAEDASVRYWGAIGLANLEKLSLQTKQLLHKKLEDPSPAVRIEAANTLARHGDLNAAVLVLIKDLAHENLIIVSHAARTIELLGEQAIAAKTPMEAALIRAEKIRPPDLSPVIVLPGARDLAMFVAFSCRAFL
;
A
#
# COMPACT_ATOMS: atom_id res chain seq x y z
N GLU A 1 -0.05 -0.91 -26.08
CA GLU A 1 0.43 -2.31 -25.95
C GLU A 1 1.15 -2.78 -27.22
N LYS A 2 0.56 -2.64 -28.39
CA LYS A 2 1.14 -3.10 -29.69
C LYS A 2 2.47 -2.42 -30.10
N LYS A 3 2.89 -1.38 -29.40
CA LYS A 3 4.11 -0.60 -29.72
C LYS A 3 5.31 -0.91 -28.83
N MET A 4 5.13 -1.75 -27.78
CA MET A 4 6.18 -2.09 -26.83
C MET A 4 6.77 -3.46 -27.15
N THR A 5 8.09 -3.60 -27.00
CA THR A 5 8.78 -4.90 -26.98
C THR A 5 8.44 -5.66 -25.69
N ALA A 6 8.67 -6.96 -25.64
CA ALA A 6 8.43 -7.76 -24.44
C ALA A 6 9.17 -7.23 -23.20
N PRO A 7 10.45 -6.81 -23.26
CA PRO A 7 11.14 -6.17 -22.13
C PRO A 7 10.49 -4.87 -21.68
N GLN A 8 10.08 -4.01 -22.63
CA GLN A 8 9.40 -2.75 -22.29
C GLN A 8 8.05 -3.01 -21.64
N TRP A 9 7.30 -4.00 -22.13
CA TRP A 9 6.02 -4.40 -21.54
C TRP A 9 6.19 -4.98 -20.14
N HIS A 10 7.22 -5.81 -19.92
CA HIS A 10 7.54 -6.34 -18.59
C HIS A 10 7.72 -5.23 -17.56
N PHE A 11 8.36 -4.13 -17.95
CA PHE A 11 8.56 -2.98 -17.07
C PHE A 11 7.31 -2.11 -16.91
N ALA A 12 6.56 -1.87 -17.99
CA ALA A 12 5.45 -0.90 -18.06
C ALA A 12 4.05 -1.53 -17.83
N ALA A 13 3.98 -2.84 -17.61
CA ALA A 13 2.70 -3.51 -17.38
C ALA A 13 1.97 -2.93 -16.16
N PRO A 14 0.63 -2.80 -16.21
CA PRO A 14 -0.17 -2.24 -15.11
C PRO A 14 -0.18 -3.13 -13.87
N THR A 15 0.20 -4.40 -14.02
CA THR A 15 0.25 -5.37 -12.92
C THR A 15 1.60 -6.09 -12.93
N ARG A 16 2.07 -6.48 -11.75
CA ARG A 16 3.25 -7.30 -11.53
C ARG A 16 2.87 -8.60 -10.84
N ALA A 17 3.65 -9.65 -11.07
CA ALA A 17 3.53 -10.88 -10.29
C ALA A 17 3.82 -10.59 -8.80
N THR A 18 3.08 -11.26 -7.91
CA THR A 18 3.30 -11.14 -6.45
C THR A 18 4.65 -11.71 -6.01
N GLU A 19 5.27 -12.52 -6.87
CA GLU A 19 6.55 -13.16 -6.62
C GLU A 19 7.30 -13.39 -7.93
N GLU A 20 8.57 -13.14 -7.92
CA GLU A 20 9.43 -13.28 -9.08
C GLU A 20 10.69 -14.07 -8.72
N LEU A 21 11.08 -14.99 -9.60
CA LEU A 21 12.31 -15.79 -9.50
C LEU A 21 13.05 -15.75 -10.85
N TYR A 22 14.32 -15.44 -10.82
CA TYR A 22 15.16 -15.34 -12.02
C TYR A 22 16.45 -16.13 -11.89
N ASP A 23 16.92 -16.72 -13.00
CA ASP A 23 18.26 -17.25 -13.12
C ASP A 23 19.14 -16.17 -13.77
N CYS A 24 19.82 -15.38 -12.97
CA CYS A 24 20.59 -14.23 -13.44
C CYS A 24 21.82 -14.62 -14.29
N GLN A 25 22.20 -15.91 -14.36
CA GLN A 25 23.30 -16.36 -15.24
C GLN A 25 22.84 -16.51 -16.69
N VAL A 26 21.62 -17.01 -16.90
CA VAL A 26 21.04 -17.22 -18.24
C VAL A 26 20.08 -16.12 -18.66
N ASP A 27 19.57 -15.35 -17.70
CA ASP A 27 18.67 -14.23 -17.91
C ASP A 27 19.11 -13.01 -17.07
N PRO A 28 20.24 -12.37 -17.43
CA PRO A 28 20.81 -11.27 -16.66
C PRO A 28 19.91 -10.01 -16.63
N GLN A 29 18.91 -9.93 -17.49
CA GLN A 29 17.96 -8.83 -17.56
C GLN A 29 16.65 -9.10 -16.79
N ASN A 30 16.52 -10.31 -16.18
CA ASN A 30 15.36 -10.70 -15.37
C ASN A 30 14.02 -10.57 -16.12
N LEU A 31 13.95 -11.07 -17.35
CA LEU A 31 12.76 -10.99 -18.21
C LEU A 31 11.86 -12.21 -18.09
N ARG A 32 12.42 -13.37 -17.70
CA ARG A 32 11.70 -14.63 -17.60
C ARG A 32 11.47 -15.03 -16.15
N ASN A 33 10.30 -14.69 -15.63
CA ASN A 33 9.92 -15.13 -14.29
C ASN A 33 9.78 -16.66 -14.22
N LEU A 34 10.49 -17.31 -13.31
CA LEU A 34 10.52 -18.76 -13.08
C LEU A 34 9.69 -19.19 -11.86
N ALA A 35 8.95 -18.27 -11.23
CA ALA A 35 8.17 -18.57 -10.01
C ALA A 35 7.17 -19.72 -10.23
N ASP A 36 6.55 -19.81 -11.40
CA ASP A 36 5.59 -20.88 -11.75
C ASP A 36 6.26 -22.14 -12.33
N SER A 37 7.60 -22.15 -12.49
CA SER A 37 8.32 -23.26 -13.06
C SER A 37 8.43 -24.43 -12.10
N ARG A 38 7.84 -25.58 -12.44
CA ARG A 38 7.93 -26.80 -11.64
C ARG A 38 9.38 -27.23 -11.34
N LYS A 39 10.29 -27.03 -12.30
CA LYS A 39 11.71 -27.35 -12.16
C LYS A 39 12.39 -26.53 -11.05
N HIS A 40 11.90 -25.31 -10.78
CA HIS A 40 12.56 -24.38 -9.87
C HIS A 40 11.85 -24.26 -8.52
N GLN A 41 10.78 -25.04 -8.26
CA GLN A 41 10.01 -24.97 -7.02
C GLN A 41 10.83 -25.22 -5.76
N ALA A 42 11.80 -26.13 -5.80
CA ALA A 42 12.67 -26.39 -4.63
C ALA A 42 13.52 -25.15 -4.26
N ILE A 43 14.06 -24.47 -5.27
CA ILE A 43 14.83 -23.22 -5.09
C ILE A 43 13.91 -22.12 -4.58
N LEU A 44 12.75 -21.93 -5.21
CA LEU A 44 11.76 -20.93 -4.81
C LEU A 44 11.33 -21.10 -3.34
N ASN A 45 11.02 -22.33 -2.93
CA ASN A 45 10.61 -22.61 -1.55
C ASN A 45 11.74 -22.34 -0.54
N ARG A 46 12.98 -22.65 -0.89
CA ARG A 46 14.15 -22.34 -0.07
C ARG A 46 14.35 -20.84 0.09
N LEU A 47 14.24 -20.07 -1.00
CA LEU A 47 14.37 -18.60 -0.96
C LEU A 47 13.22 -17.93 -0.21
N ARG A 48 11.99 -18.42 -0.39
CA ARG A 48 10.84 -17.98 0.41
C ARG A 48 11.07 -18.18 1.92
N ALA A 49 11.59 -19.33 2.30
CA ALA A 49 11.88 -19.64 3.71
C ALA A 49 12.99 -18.72 4.26
N ALA A 50 14.04 -18.50 3.49
CA ALA A 50 15.16 -17.62 3.86
C ALA A 50 14.68 -16.17 3.99
N HIS A 51 13.90 -15.66 3.04
CA HIS A 51 13.32 -14.31 3.08
C HIS A 51 12.42 -14.11 4.31
N ARG A 52 11.49 -15.05 4.55
CA ARG A 52 10.62 -14.99 5.74
C ARG A 52 11.40 -15.02 7.05
N LYS A 53 12.47 -15.82 7.11
CA LYS A 53 13.36 -15.86 8.26
C LYS A 53 14.08 -14.53 8.45
N HIS A 54 14.64 -13.97 7.38
CA HIS A 54 15.34 -12.69 7.42
C HIS A 54 14.44 -11.57 7.97
N ILE A 55 13.23 -11.41 7.44
CA ILE A 55 12.26 -10.41 7.92
C ILE A 55 12.00 -10.53 9.42
N ARG A 56 11.86 -11.75 9.93
CA ARG A 56 11.64 -11.98 11.37
C ARG A 56 12.88 -11.72 12.21
N ASP A 57 14.04 -12.14 11.73
CA ASP A 57 15.32 -12.00 12.48
C ASP A 57 15.74 -10.52 12.58
N THR A 58 15.47 -9.74 11.54
CA THR A 58 15.78 -8.29 11.50
C THR A 58 14.66 -7.43 12.03
N VAL A 59 13.48 -8.02 12.30
CA VAL A 59 12.23 -7.30 12.62
C VAL A 59 11.98 -6.18 11.59
N ASP A 60 11.95 -6.58 10.31
CA ASP A 60 11.77 -5.64 9.21
C ASP A 60 10.39 -4.96 9.30
N LEU A 61 10.36 -3.68 9.62
CA LEU A 61 9.15 -2.88 9.80
C LEU A 61 8.50 -2.43 8.49
N GLY A 62 9.08 -2.74 7.33
CA GLY A 62 8.54 -2.37 6.02
C GLY A 62 7.18 -2.99 5.67
N PHE A 63 6.66 -3.89 6.52
CA PHE A 63 5.29 -4.42 6.39
C PHE A 63 4.24 -3.63 7.18
N LEU A 64 4.66 -2.67 7.99
CA LEU A 64 3.74 -1.77 8.69
C LEU A 64 3.20 -0.72 7.70
N PRO A 65 1.94 -0.28 7.84
CA PRO A 65 1.48 0.90 7.13
C PRO A 65 2.34 2.10 7.49
N GLU A 66 2.67 2.95 6.52
CA GLU A 66 3.58 4.09 6.75
C GLU A 66 3.08 5.01 7.87
N SER A 67 1.78 5.32 7.93
CA SER A 67 1.23 6.16 8.98
C SER A 67 1.46 5.59 10.38
N GLU A 68 1.31 4.27 10.55
CA GLU A 68 1.57 3.59 11.82
C GLU A 68 3.08 3.57 12.16
N ALA A 69 3.91 3.27 11.17
CA ALA A 69 5.36 3.21 11.34
C ALA A 69 5.94 4.57 11.73
N TRP A 70 5.55 5.65 11.02
CA TRP A 70 6.04 6.99 11.29
C TRP A 70 5.59 7.56 12.64
N GLU A 71 4.39 7.22 13.10
CA GLU A 71 3.94 7.57 14.45
C GLU A 71 4.86 6.93 15.50
N MET A 72 5.20 5.64 15.30
CA MET A 72 6.14 4.94 16.18
C MET A 72 7.57 5.54 16.13
N PHE A 73 8.02 6.01 14.95
CA PHE A 73 9.35 6.61 14.76
C PHE A 73 9.48 8.00 15.37
N SER A 74 8.40 8.65 15.80
CA SER A 74 8.44 9.95 16.45
C SER A 74 9.25 9.94 17.76
N GLU A 75 9.29 8.79 18.44
CA GLU A 75 9.96 8.63 19.74
C GLU A 75 11.18 7.71 19.70
N LYS A 76 11.27 6.82 18.71
CA LYS A 76 12.29 5.76 18.63
C LYS A 76 12.72 5.50 17.20
N THR A 77 13.97 5.10 17.02
CA THR A 77 14.44 4.59 15.74
C THR A 77 13.73 3.26 15.37
N GLY A 78 13.67 2.94 14.10
CA GLY A 78 13.12 1.66 13.63
C GLY A 78 13.83 0.45 14.25
N TRP A 79 15.14 0.56 14.48
CA TRP A 79 15.92 -0.47 15.18
C TRP A 79 15.45 -0.67 16.63
N GLU A 80 15.32 0.39 17.40
CA GLU A 80 14.85 0.33 18.80
C GLU A 80 13.43 -0.21 18.92
N LEU A 81 12.55 0.13 17.97
CA LEU A 81 11.20 -0.43 17.88
C LEU A 81 11.23 -1.92 17.62
N GLY A 82 12.05 -2.37 16.68
CA GLY A 82 12.23 -3.78 16.36
C GLY A 82 12.73 -4.58 17.57
N GLN A 83 13.75 -4.07 18.27
CA GLN A 83 14.30 -4.71 19.48
C GLN A 83 13.35 -4.64 20.68
N GLY A 84 12.45 -3.67 20.72
CA GLY A 84 11.51 -3.46 21.83
C GLY A 84 10.38 -4.50 21.94
N GLY A 85 10.25 -5.43 21.00
CA GLY A 85 9.30 -6.56 21.04
C GLY A 85 7.83 -6.16 20.97
N LYS A 86 7.49 -4.88 20.72
CA LYS A 86 6.11 -4.39 20.66
C LYS A 86 5.43 -4.73 19.33
N VAL A 87 6.20 -4.93 18.26
CA VAL A 87 5.69 -5.23 16.91
C VAL A 87 5.74 -6.73 16.68
N ASN A 88 4.58 -7.36 16.50
CA ASN A 88 4.52 -8.77 16.10
C ASN A 88 4.67 -8.91 14.58
N ILE A 89 5.91 -8.67 14.09
CA ILE A 89 6.19 -8.71 12.66
C ILE A 89 5.85 -10.05 12.00
N ALA A 90 5.93 -11.16 12.73
CA ALA A 90 5.58 -12.46 12.19
C ALA A 90 4.09 -12.55 11.81
N THR A 91 3.20 -11.95 12.63
CA THR A 91 1.76 -11.90 12.34
C THR A 91 1.45 -10.97 11.19
N VAL A 92 2.09 -9.80 11.15
CA VAL A 92 1.93 -8.83 10.04
C VAL A 92 2.44 -9.42 8.72
N GLN A 93 3.65 -10.00 8.71
CA GLN A 93 4.21 -10.69 7.54
C GLN A 93 3.29 -11.79 7.03
N LYS A 94 2.70 -12.58 7.95
CA LYS A 94 1.75 -13.63 7.58
C LYS A 94 0.51 -13.06 6.91
N ALA A 95 -0.02 -11.95 7.40
CA ALA A 95 -1.18 -11.28 6.80
C ALA A 95 -0.85 -10.75 5.40
N ALA A 96 0.30 -10.08 5.24
CA ALA A 96 0.79 -9.57 3.96
C ALA A 96 0.98 -10.70 2.93
N ALA A 97 1.60 -11.81 3.33
CA ALA A 97 1.88 -12.95 2.45
C ALA A 97 0.61 -13.70 1.96
N GLN A 98 -0.55 -13.39 2.50
CA GLN A 98 -1.83 -13.96 2.06
C GLN A 98 -2.43 -13.21 0.87
N VAL A 99 -1.99 -11.97 0.60
CA VAL A 99 -2.49 -11.17 -0.54
C VAL A 99 -2.19 -11.90 -1.85
N GLY A 100 -3.19 -11.99 -2.72
CA GLY A 100 -3.12 -12.71 -3.99
C GLY A 100 -3.26 -14.23 -3.91
N THR A 101 -3.25 -14.84 -2.72
CA THR A 101 -3.31 -16.30 -2.58
C THR A 101 -4.43 -16.81 -1.67
N ALA A 102 -4.96 -15.96 -0.78
CA ALA A 102 -6.00 -16.34 0.17
C ALA A 102 -7.41 -15.95 -0.32
N ASN A 103 -8.41 -16.43 0.40
CA ASN A 103 -9.82 -16.18 0.11
C ASN A 103 -10.43 -15.08 1.01
N GLU A 104 -11.64 -14.66 0.69
CA GLU A 104 -12.40 -13.64 1.42
C GLU A 104 -12.48 -13.90 2.93
N LYS A 105 -12.75 -15.15 3.34
CA LYS A 105 -12.86 -15.51 4.76
C LYS A 105 -11.57 -15.22 5.55
N THR A 106 -10.42 -15.47 4.93
CA THR A 106 -9.11 -15.17 5.53
C THR A 106 -8.92 -13.68 5.72
N PHE A 107 -9.21 -12.87 4.70
CA PHE A 107 -9.07 -11.42 4.78
C PHE A 107 -10.08 -10.78 5.73
N VAL A 108 -11.31 -11.27 5.78
CA VAL A 108 -12.30 -10.85 6.79
C VAL A 108 -11.81 -11.13 8.22
N LYS A 109 -11.14 -12.26 8.45
CA LYS A 109 -10.50 -12.56 9.75
C LYS A 109 -9.42 -11.53 10.06
N ASN A 110 -8.54 -11.23 9.10
CA ASN A 110 -7.49 -10.23 9.27
C ASN A 110 -8.08 -8.84 9.53
N LEU A 111 -9.13 -8.43 8.79
CA LEU A 111 -9.80 -7.13 8.95
C LEU A 111 -10.44 -6.93 10.34
N LYS A 112 -10.65 -7.99 11.10
CA LYS A 112 -11.18 -7.98 12.47
C LYS A 112 -10.10 -8.06 13.55
N ALA A 113 -8.82 -8.13 13.18
CA ALA A 113 -7.72 -8.24 14.13
C ALA A 113 -7.58 -6.98 15.01
N GLU A 114 -7.00 -7.14 16.19
CA GLU A 114 -6.67 -6.01 17.08
C GLU A 114 -5.56 -5.14 16.50
N ASP A 115 -4.54 -5.77 15.90
CA ASP A 115 -3.41 -5.09 15.28
C ASP A 115 -3.84 -4.36 14.00
N ALA A 116 -3.56 -3.06 13.93
CA ALA A 116 -3.93 -2.20 12.79
C ALA A 116 -3.25 -2.64 11.49
N SER A 117 -1.97 -3.06 11.57
CA SER A 117 -1.24 -3.52 10.39
C SER A 117 -1.82 -4.80 9.82
N VAL A 118 -2.32 -5.70 10.66
CA VAL A 118 -3.02 -6.91 10.21
C VAL A 118 -4.36 -6.55 9.56
N ARG A 119 -5.10 -5.58 10.11
CA ARG A 119 -6.35 -5.09 9.50
C ARG A 119 -6.10 -4.46 8.15
N TYR A 120 -5.04 -3.65 8.04
CA TYR A 120 -4.60 -3.02 6.78
C TYR A 120 -4.37 -4.06 5.68
N TRP A 121 -3.59 -5.12 5.95
CA TRP A 121 -3.38 -6.21 4.99
C TRP A 121 -4.64 -7.00 4.70
N GLY A 122 -5.59 -7.06 5.65
CA GLY A 122 -6.92 -7.60 5.43
C GLY A 122 -7.70 -6.80 4.39
N ALA A 123 -7.70 -5.47 4.48
CA ALA A 123 -8.35 -4.59 3.52
C ALA A 123 -7.71 -4.69 2.13
N ILE A 124 -6.37 -4.63 2.02
CA ILE A 124 -5.64 -4.81 0.75
C ILE A 124 -5.97 -6.17 0.10
N GLY A 125 -6.03 -7.24 0.89
CA GLY A 125 -6.38 -8.56 0.39
C GLY A 125 -7.79 -8.60 -0.22
N LEU A 126 -8.77 -7.96 0.42
CA LEU A 126 -10.14 -7.84 -0.09
C LEU A 126 -10.21 -7.00 -1.37
N ALA A 127 -9.40 -5.93 -1.48
CA ALA A 127 -9.36 -5.09 -2.68
C ALA A 127 -8.92 -5.85 -3.94
N ASN A 128 -8.19 -6.95 -3.79
CA ASN A 128 -7.70 -7.77 -4.90
C ASN A 128 -8.61 -8.95 -5.28
N LEU A 129 -9.73 -9.14 -4.61
CA LEU A 129 -10.72 -10.15 -4.99
C LEU A 129 -11.65 -9.61 -6.08
N GLU A 130 -12.12 -10.49 -6.98
CA GLU A 130 -13.06 -10.10 -8.04
C GLU A 130 -14.43 -9.67 -7.49
N LYS A 131 -14.87 -10.34 -6.43
CA LYS A 131 -16.19 -10.11 -5.81
C LYS A 131 -16.11 -10.21 -4.32
N LEU A 132 -16.94 -9.42 -3.64
CA LEU A 132 -17.12 -9.47 -2.18
C LEU A 132 -18.57 -9.79 -1.84
N SER A 133 -18.75 -10.55 -0.75
CA SER A 133 -20.07 -10.79 -0.17
C SER A 133 -20.66 -9.49 0.41
N LEU A 134 -21.98 -9.43 0.52
CA LEU A 134 -22.66 -8.29 1.13
C LEU A 134 -22.20 -8.07 2.58
N GLN A 135 -22.00 -9.15 3.33
CA GLN A 135 -21.51 -9.10 4.72
C GLN A 135 -20.11 -8.47 4.81
N THR A 136 -19.24 -8.78 3.85
CA THR A 136 -17.89 -8.18 3.79
C THR A 136 -17.96 -6.69 3.44
N LYS A 137 -18.82 -6.29 2.51
CA LYS A 137 -19.05 -4.87 2.21
C LYS A 137 -19.58 -4.12 3.43
N GLN A 138 -20.54 -4.68 4.18
CA GLN A 138 -21.02 -4.10 5.42
C GLN A 138 -19.91 -3.97 6.50
N LEU A 139 -19.01 -4.93 6.58
CA LEU A 139 -17.85 -4.83 7.47
C LEU A 139 -16.90 -3.72 7.03
N LEU A 140 -16.61 -3.61 5.73
CA LEU A 140 -15.78 -2.53 5.18
C LEU A 140 -16.39 -1.16 5.45
N HIS A 141 -17.72 -0.99 5.34
CA HIS A 141 -18.39 0.26 5.74
C HIS A 141 -18.10 0.62 7.21
N LYS A 142 -18.14 -0.35 8.13
CA LYS A 142 -17.76 -0.09 9.53
C LYS A 142 -16.28 0.28 9.67
N LYS A 143 -15.42 -0.20 8.76
CA LYS A 143 -13.99 0.12 8.74
C LYS A 143 -13.66 1.49 8.14
N LEU A 144 -14.61 2.18 7.56
CA LEU A 144 -14.47 3.59 7.21
C LEU A 144 -14.29 4.50 8.44
N GLU A 145 -14.64 4.02 9.61
CA GLU A 145 -14.47 4.69 10.90
C GLU A 145 -13.36 4.04 11.76
N ASP A 146 -12.52 3.18 11.18
CA ASP A 146 -11.43 2.54 11.92
C ASP A 146 -10.48 3.61 12.51
N PRO A 147 -10.01 3.46 13.76
CA PRO A 147 -9.09 4.42 14.37
C PRO A 147 -7.79 4.60 13.57
N SER A 148 -7.31 3.55 12.89
CA SER A 148 -6.15 3.65 12.00
C SER A 148 -6.52 4.30 10.67
N PRO A 149 -5.89 5.43 10.30
CA PRO A 149 -6.08 6.08 9.00
C PRO A 149 -5.76 5.15 7.83
N ALA A 150 -4.69 4.36 7.93
CA ALA A 150 -4.32 3.42 6.88
C ALA A 150 -5.42 2.38 6.62
N VAL A 151 -6.05 1.87 7.67
CA VAL A 151 -7.16 0.91 7.55
C VAL A 151 -8.39 1.58 6.93
N ARG A 152 -8.73 2.83 7.33
CA ARG A 152 -9.87 3.56 6.75
C ARG A 152 -9.68 3.81 5.25
N ILE A 153 -8.50 4.25 4.85
CA ILE A 153 -8.18 4.55 3.45
C ILE A 153 -8.24 3.28 2.60
N GLU A 154 -7.68 2.17 3.08
CA GLU A 154 -7.75 0.90 2.34
C GLU A 154 -9.15 0.28 2.35
N ALA A 155 -9.94 0.46 3.38
CA ALA A 155 -11.36 0.08 3.37
C ALA A 155 -12.14 0.90 2.33
N ALA A 156 -11.87 2.21 2.24
CA ALA A 156 -12.46 3.10 1.23
C ALA A 156 -12.02 2.68 -0.19
N ASN A 157 -10.73 2.44 -0.42
CA ASN A 157 -10.20 1.92 -1.68
C ASN A 157 -10.91 0.61 -2.10
N THR A 158 -11.06 -0.32 -1.16
CA THR A 158 -11.72 -1.60 -1.40
C THR A 158 -13.19 -1.42 -1.79
N LEU A 159 -13.94 -0.60 -1.07
CA LEU A 159 -15.34 -0.30 -1.37
C LEU A 159 -15.50 0.36 -2.74
N ALA A 160 -14.66 1.34 -3.06
CA ALA A 160 -14.68 2.01 -4.35
C ALA A 160 -14.46 1.04 -5.52
N ARG A 161 -13.46 0.17 -5.41
CA ARG A 161 -13.17 -0.88 -6.42
C ARG A 161 -14.31 -1.86 -6.60
N HIS A 162 -15.14 -2.06 -5.58
CA HIS A 162 -16.30 -2.97 -5.61
C HIS A 162 -17.65 -2.24 -5.79
N GLY A 163 -17.61 -1.02 -6.36
CA GLY A 163 -18.78 -0.27 -6.81
C GLY A 163 -19.49 0.57 -5.76
N ASP A 164 -18.91 0.72 -4.57
CA ASP A 164 -19.47 1.55 -3.49
C ASP A 164 -18.63 2.82 -3.30
N LEU A 165 -18.71 3.69 -4.29
CA LEU A 165 -17.83 4.83 -4.46
C LEU A 165 -18.15 6.00 -3.52
N ASN A 166 -19.43 6.30 -3.29
CA ASN A 166 -19.83 7.55 -2.60
C ASN A 166 -19.31 7.62 -1.17
N ALA A 167 -19.51 6.56 -0.37
CA ALA A 167 -19.02 6.50 1.00
C ALA A 167 -17.48 6.51 1.05
N ALA A 168 -16.84 5.82 0.10
CA ALA A 168 -15.38 5.76 -0.01
C ALA A 168 -14.76 7.14 -0.25
N VAL A 169 -15.26 7.88 -1.24
CA VAL A 169 -14.71 9.20 -1.61
C VAL A 169 -14.86 10.20 -0.46
N LEU A 170 -15.95 10.16 0.30
CA LEU A 170 -16.14 11.04 1.46
C LEU A 170 -15.06 10.84 2.54
N VAL A 171 -14.68 9.59 2.81
CA VAL A 171 -13.61 9.27 3.78
C VAL A 171 -12.26 9.74 3.26
N LEU A 172 -11.95 9.49 1.98
CA LEU A 172 -10.71 9.95 1.36
C LEU A 172 -10.59 11.48 1.37
N ILE A 173 -11.67 12.21 1.08
CA ILE A 173 -11.72 13.68 1.17
C ILE A 173 -11.47 14.16 2.60
N LYS A 174 -12.02 13.49 3.61
CA LYS A 174 -11.76 13.80 5.00
C LYS A 174 -10.27 13.62 5.36
N ASP A 175 -9.67 12.51 4.93
CA ASP A 175 -8.27 12.22 5.22
C ASP A 175 -7.30 13.09 4.38
N LEU A 176 -7.72 13.67 3.24
CA LEU A 176 -6.97 14.74 2.53
C LEU A 176 -6.80 16.01 3.38
N ALA A 177 -7.72 16.30 4.30
CA ALA A 177 -7.64 17.46 5.17
C ALA A 177 -6.83 17.22 6.46
N HIS A 178 -6.26 16.02 6.63
CA HIS A 178 -5.52 15.64 7.82
C HIS A 178 -4.23 16.48 7.99
N GLU A 179 -3.77 16.67 9.22
CA GLU A 179 -2.52 17.40 9.52
C GLU A 179 -1.27 16.60 9.13
N ASN A 180 -1.32 15.28 9.31
CA ASN A 180 -0.21 14.39 8.99
C ASN A 180 -0.14 14.14 7.47
N LEU A 181 0.95 14.61 6.84
CA LEU A 181 1.14 14.53 5.39
C LEU A 181 1.27 13.09 4.87
N ILE A 182 1.61 12.11 5.69
CA ILE A 182 1.65 10.69 5.30
C ILE A 182 0.22 10.21 5.01
N ILE A 183 -0.72 10.56 5.88
CA ILE A 183 -2.14 10.25 5.72
C ILE A 183 -2.69 10.96 4.47
N VAL A 184 -2.37 12.25 4.32
CA VAL A 184 -2.74 13.03 3.13
C VAL A 184 -2.19 12.41 1.85
N SER A 185 -0.91 11.99 1.85
CA SER A 185 -0.28 11.34 0.70
C SER A 185 -0.97 10.02 0.34
N HIS A 186 -1.31 9.20 1.34
CA HIS A 186 -2.02 7.94 1.12
C HIS A 186 -3.42 8.18 0.55
N ALA A 187 -4.19 9.13 1.09
CA ALA A 187 -5.50 9.49 0.59
C ALA A 187 -5.44 10.07 -0.83
N ALA A 188 -4.49 10.99 -1.10
CA ALA A 188 -4.30 11.59 -2.41
C ALA A 188 -3.93 10.55 -3.46
N ARG A 189 -3.01 9.63 -3.14
CA ARG A 189 -2.64 8.52 -4.04
C ARG A 189 -3.80 7.59 -4.32
N THR A 190 -4.63 7.30 -3.32
CA THR A 190 -5.82 6.47 -3.50
C THR A 190 -6.83 7.15 -4.44
N ILE A 191 -7.09 8.44 -4.28
CA ILE A 191 -7.96 9.22 -5.16
C ILE A 191 -7.40 9.26 -6.58
N GLU A 192 -6.11 9.50 -6.76
CA GLU A 192 -5.43 9.45 -8.06
C GLU A 192 -5.66 8.11 -8.76
N LEU A 193 -5.51 6.99 -8.06
CA LEU A 193 -5.70 5.65 -8.61
C LEU A 193 -7.16 5.32 -8.95
N LEU A 194 -8.13 5.95 -8.29
CA LEU A 194 -9.55 5.86 -8.63
C LEU A 194 -9.89 6.70 -9.88
N GLY A 195 -9.09 7.69 -10.20
CA GLY A 195 -9.22 8.52 -11.39
C GLY A 195 -10.58 9.22 -11.50
N GLU A 196 -11.15 9.25 -12.69
CA GLU A 196 -12.43 9.94 -12.97
C GLU A 196 -13.59 9.48 -12.07
N GLN A 197 -13.55 8.28 -11.54
CA GLN A 197 -14.57 7.80 -10.60
C GLN A 197 -14.61 8.66 -9.34
N ALA A 198 -13.48 9.22 -8.91
CA ALA A 198 -13.37 10.07 -7.72
C ALA A 198 -13.49 11.57 -8.04
N ILE A 199 -14.12 11.97 -9.14
CA ILE A 199 -14.22 13.39 -9.59
C ILE A 199 -14.78 14.33 -8.52
N ALA A 200 -15.61 13.83 -7.60
CA ALA A 200 -16.11 14.60 -6.45
C ALA A 200 -14.99 15.09 -5.52
N ALA A 201 -13.81 14.50 -5.59
CA ALA A 201 -12.63 14.91 -4.82
C ALA A 201 -11.82 16.04 -5.51
N LYS A 202 -12.22 16.54 -6.68
CA LYS A 202 -11.45 17.52 -7.45
C LYS A 202 -11.08 18.77 -6.63
N THR A 203 -12.06 19.47 -6.10
CA THR A 203 -11.81 20.66 -5.27
C THR A 203 -11.01 20.37 -3.99
N PRO A 204 -11.27 19.28 -3.22
CA PRO A 204 -10.38 18.84 -2.15
C PRO A 204 -8.95 18.56 -2.59
N MET A 205 -8.73 17.97 -3.74
CA MET A 205 -7.38 17.71 -4.30
C MET A 205 -6.67 19.02 -4.69
N GLU A 206 -7.38 19.99 -5.28
CA GLU A 206 -6.86 21.35 -5.53
C GLU A 206 -6.42 22.03 -4.23
N ALA A 207 -7.23 21.95 -3.19
CA ALA A 207 -6.89 22.50 -1.86
C ALA A 207 -5.68 21.81 -1.23
N ALA A 208 -5.58 20.48 -1.35
CA ALA A 208 -4.44 19.71 -0.88
C ALA A 208 -3.15 20.08 -1.65
N LEU A 209 -3.24 20.27 -2.97
CA LEU A 209 -2.12 20.74 -3.81
C LEU A 209 -1.59 22.09 -3.33
N ILE A 210 -2.48 23.09 -3.18
CA ILE A 210 -2.11 24.43 -2.71
C ILE A 210 -1.42 24.37 -1.34
N ARG A 211 -1.91 23.52 -0.44
CA ARG A 211 -1.30 23.33 0.87
C ARG A 211 0.07 22.68 0.80
N ALA A 212 0.22 21.67 -0.04
CA ALA A 212 1.49 20.97 -0.25
C ALA A 212 2.55 21.90 -0.88
N GLU A 213 2.18 22.73 -1.85
CA GLU A 213 3.07 23.69 -2.53
C GLU A 213 3.53 24.84 -1.62
N LYS A 214 2.73 25.21 -0.61
CA LYS A 214 3.17 26.15 0.44
C LYS A 214 4.27 25.56 1.33
N ILE A 215 4.25 24.26 1.57
CA ILE A 215 5.27 23.55 2.36
C ILE A 215 6.53 23.32 1.52
N ARG A 216 6.34 22.96 0.26
CA ARG A 216 7.41 22.75 -0.72
C ARG A 216 7.08 23.41 -2.06
N PRO A 217 7.63 24.58 -2.36
CA PRO A 217 7.50 25.20 -3.68
C PRO A 217 8.03 24.32 -4.79
N PRO A 218 7.41 24.35 -6.00
CA PRO A 218 7.72 23.44 -7.10
C PRO A 218 9.13 23.65 -7.72
N ASP A 219 9.75 24.78 -7.49
CA ASP A 219 11.10 25.14 -7.98
C ASP A 219 12.25 24.57 -7.13
N LEU A 220 11.94 23.99 -5.97
CA LEU A 220 12.97 23.33 -5.18
C LEU A 220 13.40 22.01 -5.82
N SER A 221 14.69 21.93 -6.18
CA SER A 221 15.32 20.68 -6.61
C SER A 221 15.09 19.56 -5.59
N PRO A 222 14.85 18.32 -6.04
CA PRO A 222 14.73 17.17 -5.16
C PRO A 222 16.11 16.89 -4.53
N VAL A 223 16.38 17.47 -3.38
CA VAL A 223 17.47 17.04 -2.53
C VAL A 223 16.92 15.93 -1.65
N ILE A 224 17.38 14.71 -1.88
CA ILE A 224 17.05 13.56 -1.02
C ILE A 224 17.77 13.77 0.32
N VAL A 225 17.10 14.48 1.20
CA VAL A 225 17.40 14.50 2.63
C VAL A 225 16.32 13.64 3.29
N LEU A 226 16.65 12.95 4.37
CA LEU A 226 15.71 12.09 5.14
C LEU A 226 14.28 12.62 5.12
N PRO A 227 13.26 11.76 4.91
CA PRO A 227 11.90 12.18 4.63
C PRO A 227 11.36 13.10 5.72
N GLY A 228 11.28 14.37 5.37
CA GLY A 228 10.69 15.41 6.20
C GLY A 228 9.38 15.90 5.60
N ALA A 229 8.70 16.85 6.27
CA ALA A 229 7.45 17.42 5.80
C ALA A 229 7.52 17.92 4.34
N ARG A 230 8.68 18.43 3.89
CA ARG A 230 8.89 18.88 2.51
C ARG A 230 8.81 17.76 1.49
N ASP A 231 9.38 16.58 1.79
CA ASP A 231 9.39 15.46 0.86
C ASP A 231 8.00 14.80 0.79
N LEU A 232 7.32 14.68 1.92
CA LEU A 232 5.94 14.21 1.98
C LEU A 232 4.99 15.14 1.20
N ALA A 233 5.17 16.46 1.31
CA ALA A 233 4.43 17.45 0.54
C ALA A 233 4.63 17.29 -0.98
N MET A 234 5.83 16.87 -1.42
CA MET A 234 6.11 16.56 -2.82
C MET A 234 5.26 15.38 -3.31
N PHE A 235 5.15 14.31 -2.54
CA PHE A 235 4.32 13.16 -2.92
C PHE A 235 2.84 13.53 -2.98
N VAL A 236 2.34 14.32 -2.04
CA VAL A 236 0.98 14.88 -2.10
C VAL A 236 0.78 15.66 -3.39
N ALA A 237 1.71 16.58 -3.72
CA ALA A 237 1.60 17.41 -4.92
C ALA A 237 1.65 16.57 -6.20
N PHE A 238 2.45 15.50 -6.26
CA PHE A 238 2.50 14.61 -7.43
C PHE A 238 1.16 13.92 -7.66
N SER A 239 0.57 13.32 -6.63
CA SER A 239 -0.73 12.65 -6.77
C SER A 239 -1.85 13.64 -7.13
N CYS A 240 -1.85 14.83 -6.52
CA CYS A 240 -2.84 15.86 -6.84
C CYS A 240 -2.73 16.32 -8.30
N ARG A 241 -1.52 16.61 -8.81
CA ARG A 241 -1.32 17.02 -10.20
C ARG A 241 -1.64 15.92 -11.21
N ALA A 242 -1.40 14.66 -10.87
CA ALA A 242 -1.72 13.53 -11.74
C ALA A 242 -3.23 13.29 -11.83
N PHE A 243 -3.98 13.67 -10.80
CA PHE A 243 -5.45 13.53 -10.77
C PHE A 243 -6.16 14.72 -11.44
N LEU A 244 -5.65 15.95 -11.31
CA LEU A 244 -6.27 17.19 -11.82
C LEU A 244 -6.07 17.39 -13.33
#